data_e659d212377e313bc4e5c672284909dc
#
_entry.id   e659d212377e313bc4e5c672284909dc
#
_cell.length_a   1.000
_cell.length_b   1.000
_cell.length_c   1.000
_cell.angle_alpha   90.00
_cell.angle_beta   90.00
_cell.angle_gamma   90.00
#
_symmetry.space_group_name_H-M   'P 1'
#
loop_
_entity.id
_entity.type
_entity.pdbx_description
1 polymer ?
#
loop_
_entity_poly.entity_id
_entity_poly.type
_entity_poly.pdbx_seq_one_letter_code
_entity_poly.pdbx_strand_id
1 'polypeptide(L)'
;MFNNKISTFLFCLLLSLNLTAQKSDNKDKEDSKKPKKEKTFEEIITKEAITNKGLFDIHKVKEKYYYEINDTLFGREMLMVTRIAKTASGLGFGGGKQNTQVLRWQKKDNKILLRVVSHNVVASDSLPVNEAVLNSNFEPILYSFKIEGEEVNII
;
A
#
# COMPACT_ATOMS: atom_id res chain seq x y z
N MET A 1 58.15 45.48 1.68
CA MET A 1 57.60 44.19 2.21
C MET A 1 56.31 44.47 2.92
N PHE A 2 55.16 44.47 2.18
CA PHE A 2 53.85 44.69 2.75
C PHE A 2 53.27 43.35 3.20
N ASN A 3 52.81 43.36 4.44
CA ASN A 3 52.39 42.17 5.18
C ASN A 3 51.23 41.37 4.53
N ASN A 4 51.57 40.25 3.93
CA ASN A 4 50.59 39.26 3.42
C ASN A 4 49.61 38.70 4.47
N LYS A 5 49.88 38.92 5.75
CA LYS A 5 49.06 38.43 6.85
C LYS A 5 47.76 39.24 7.06
N ILE A 6 47.76 40.52 6.71
CA ILE A 6 46.56 41.38 6.82
C ILE A 6 45.57 41.11 5.70
N SER A 7 46.08 40.80 4.49
CA SER A 7 45.22 40.45 3.35
C SER A 7 44.44 39.13 3.55
N THR A 8 45.09 38.14 4.19
CA THR A 8 44.46 36.84 4.46
C THR A 8 43.37 36.94 5.55
N PHE A 9 43.57 37.82 6.53
CA PHE A 9 42.58 38.04 7.60
C PHE A 9 41.35 38.79 7.10
N LEU A 10 41.55 39.76 6.20
CA LEU A 10 40.45 40.50 5.58
C LEU A 10 39.63 39.63 4.60
N PHE A 11 40.28 38.67 3.95
CA PHE A 11 39.59 37.72 3.05
C PHE A 11 38.76 36.68 3.82
N CYS A 12 39.22 36.22 4.98
CA CYS A 12 38.43 35.35 5.85
C CYS A 12 37.25 36.07 6.49
N LEU A 13 37.36 37.36 6.78
CA LEU A 13 36.26 38.14 7.37
C LEU A 13 35.13 38.41 6.35
N LEU A 14 35.44 38.47 5.06
CA LEU A 14 34.44 38.67 3.99
C LEU A 14 33.71 37.38 3.60
N LEU A 15 34.27 36.19 3.92
CA LEU A 15 33.59 34.92 3.70
C LEU A 15 32.56 34.54 4.79
N SER A 16 32.60 35.20 5.95
CA SER A 16 31.71 34.88 7.08
C SER A 16 30.35 35.62 7.04
N LEU A 17 30.13 36.50 6.05
CA LEU A 17 28.90 37.29 5.95
C LEU A 17 27.82 36.73 5.00
N ASN A 18 28.03 35.54 4.42
CA ASN A 18 27.03 34.93 3.52
C ASN A 18 26.35 33.69 4.11
N LEU A 19 26.35 33.52 5.44
CA LEU A 19 25.38 32.62 6.09
C LEU A 19 24.09 33.36 6.38
N THR A 20 23.39 33.84 5.34
CA THR A 20 21.97 34.07 5.46
C THR A 20 21.35 32.67 5.57
N ALA A 21 20.96 32.33 6.79
CA ALA A 21 20.08 31.20 7.04
C ALA A 21 18.89 31.32 6.08
N GLN A 22 18.86 30.46 5.10
CA GLN A 22 17.66 30.21 4.31
C GLN A 22 16.66 29.59 5.29
N LYS A 23 15.86 30.48 5.90
CA LYS A 23 14.70 30.10 6.66
C LYS A 23 13.78 29.44 5.65
N SER A 24 13.85 28.12 5.61
CA SER A 24 12.86 27.29 4.96
C SER A 24 11.55 27.62 5.67
N ASP A 25 10.76 28.51 5.08
CA ASP A 25 9.33 28.57 5.35
C ASP A 25 8.72 27.27 4.82
N ASN A 26 8.94 26.19 5.57
CA ASN A 26 8.00 25.10 5.60
C ASN A 26 6.70 25.70 6.16
N LYS A 27 5.98 26.35 5.29
CA LYS A 27 4.56 26.49 5.41
C LYS A 27 4.04 25.06 5.30
N ASP A 28 4.02 24.37 6.44
CA ASP A 28 3.12 23.25 6.65
C ASP A 28 1.74 23.78 6.25
N LYS A 29 1.41 23.57 4.99
CA LYS A 29 0.02 23.52 4.60
C LYS A 29 -0.51 22.30 5.36
N GLU A 30 -0.94 22.52 6.58
CA GLU A 30 -2.05 21.80 7.14
C GLU A 30 -3.17 21.94 6.11
N ASP A 31 -3.14 21.02 5.16
CA ASP A 31 -4.27 20.73 4.31
C ASP A 31 -5.33 20.22 5.27
N SER A 32 -6.08 21.14 5.83
CA SER A 32 -7.30 20.86 6.57
C SER A 32 -8.23 20.17 5.57
N LYS A 33 -7.96 18.89 5.29
CA LYS A 33 -8.88 18.01 4.60
C LYS A 33 -10.14 18.00 5.43
N LYS A 34 -11.10 18.86 5.02
CA LYS A 34 -12.49 18.66 5.42
C LYS A 34 -12.77 17.18 5.30
N PRO A 35 -13.40 16.54 6.30
CA PRO A 35 -13.72 15.13 6.22
C PRO A 35 -14.46 14.93 4.90
N LYS A 36 -13.81 14.22 3.98
CA LYS A 36 -14.41 13.90 2.69
C LYS A 36 -15.58 12.99 3.03
N LYS A 37 -16.80 13.49 2.82
CA LYS A 37 -18.02 12.71 3.04
C LYS A 37 -17.83 11.38 2.34
N GLU A 38 -17.86 10.30 3.10
CA GLU A 38 -17.79 8.96 2.55
C GLU A 38 -18.98 8.76 1.63
N LYS A 39 -18.76 8.07 0.53
CA LYS A 39 -19.78 7.87 -0.48
C LYS A 39 -20.65 6.69 -0.12
N THR A 40 -21.91 6.75 -0.45
CA THR A 40 -22.81 5.60 -0.35
C THR A 40 -22.47 4.57 -1.42
N PHE A 41 -22.93 3.32 -1.21
CA PHE A 41 -22.78 2.24 -2.19
C PHE A 41 -23.26 2.66 -3.59
N GLU A 42 -24.44 3.26 -3.66
CA GLU A 42 -25.08 3.66 -4.92
C GLU A 42 -24.35 4.80 -5.64
N GLU A 43 -23.62 5.63 -4.89
CA GLU A 43 -22.78 6.70 -5.46
C GLU A 43 -21.48 6.14 -6.08
N ILE A 44 -21.02 4.97 -5.61
CA ILE A 44 -19.82 4.30 -6.11
C ILE A 44 -20.19 3.33 -7.23
N ILE A 45 -21.14 2.43 -6.95
CA ILE A 45 -21.59 1.39 -7.87
C ILE A 45 -22.88 1.88 -8.52
N THR A 46 -22.72 2.57 -9.64
CA THR A 46 -23.83 3.12 -10.40
C THR A 46 -24.65 2.03 -11.08
N LYS A 47 -25.88 2.34 -11.49
CA LYS A 47 -26.78 1.39 -12.20
C LYS A 47 -26.19 0.83 -13.50
N GLU A 48 -25.18 1.48 -14.06
CA GLU A 48 -24.48 1.03 -15.27
C GLU A 48 -23.32 0.06 -14.95
N ALA A 49 -23.09 -0.27 -13.67
CA ALA A 49 -22.04 -1.17 -13.27
C ALA A 49 -22.29 -2.59 -13.76
N ILE A 50 -21.25 -3.21 -14.29
CA ILE A 50 -21.27 -4.65 -14.62
C ILE A 50 -20.73 -5.38 -13.40
N THR A 51 -21.58 -6.17 -12.75
CA THR A 51 -21.21 -6.93 -11.55
C THR A 51 -20.98 -8.39 -11.87
N ASN A 52 -19.82 -8.90 -11.52
CA ASN A 52 -19.47 -10.31 -11.53
C ASN A 52 -19.47 -10.84 -10.09
N LYS A 53 -20.38 -11.75 -9.79
CA LYS A 53 -20.52 -12.37 -8.47
C LYS A 53 -19.51 -13.52 -8.31
N GLY A 54 -18.92 -13.63 -7.11
CA GLY A 54 -17.97 -14.68 -6.80
C GLY A 54 -17.70 -14.82 -5.31
N LEU A 55 -16.48 -15.17 -4.95
CA LEU A 55 -16.04 -15.18 -3.55
C LEU A 55 -16.17 -13.79 -2.92
N PHE A 56 -15.89 -12.78 -3.68
CA PHE A 56 -16.20 -11.36 -3.48
C PHE A 56 -16.73 -10.82 -4.79
N ASP A 57 -17.62 -9.84 -4.72
CA ASP A 57 -18.24 -9.29 -5.92
C ASP A 57 -17.31 -8.26 -6.56
N ILE A 58 -17.23 -8.30 -7.89
CA ILE A 58 -16.38 -7.39 -8.67
C ILE A 58 -17.31 -6.52 -9.51
N HIS A 59 -17.24 -5.21 -9.30
CA HIS A 59 -18.03 -4.23 -10.01
C HIS A 59 -17.14 -3.45 -10.97
N LYS A 60 -17.47 -3.49 -12.24
CA LYS A 60 -16.84 -2.64 -13.25
C LYS A 60 -17.71 -1.42 -13.51
N VAL A 61 -17.20 -0.25 -13.11
CA VAL A 61 -17.85 1.05 -13.37
C VAL A 61 -16.95 1.82 -14.34
N LYS A 62 -17.38 1.93 -15.60
CA LYS A 62 -16.57 2.45 -16.71
C LYS A 62 -15.25 1.66 -16.85
N GLU A 63 -14.11 2.28 -16.57
CA GLU A 63 -12.79 1.64 -16.65
C GLU A 63 -12.21 1.25 -15.28
N LYS A 64 -12.96 1.48 -14.20
CA LYS A 64 -12.53 1.16 -12.84
C LYS A 64 -13.15 -0.14 -12.38
N TYR A 65 -12.40 -0.89 -11.59
CA TYR A 65 -12.86 -2.09 -10.92
C TYR A 65 -12.91 -1.83 -9.43
N TYR A 66 -14.00 -2.25 -8.81
CA TYR A 66 -14.22 -2.20 -7.38
C TYR A 66 -14.46 -3.61 -6.87
N TYR A 67 -13.93 -3.92 -5.70
CA TYR A 67 -14.11 -5.20 -5.04
C TYR A 67 -14.97 -4.97 -3.80
N GLU A 68 -16.09 -5.68 -3.74
CA GLU A 68 -16.93 -5.72 -2.54
C GLU A 68 -16.54 -6.96 -1.75
N ILE A 69 -15.95 -6.74 -0.56
CA ILE A 69 -15.41 -7.81 0.28
C ILE A 69 -16.31 -8.00 1.47
N ASN A 70 -16.98 -9.16 1.54
CA ASN A 70 -17.83 -9.52 2.65
C ASN A 70 -16.99 -9.67 3.94
N ASP A 71 -17.56 -9.24 5.08
CA ASP A 71 -16.89 -9.32 6.39
C ASP A 71 -16.47 -10.74 6.77
N THR A 72 -17.19 -11.75 6.31
CA THR A 72 -16.87 -13.17 6.54
C THR A 72 -15.57 -13.62 5.87
N LEU A 73 -15.03 -12.84 4.94
CA LEU A 73 -13.78 -13.15 4.23
C LEU A 73 -12.54 -12.60 4.94
N PHE A 74 -12.71 -11.65 5.86
CA PHE A 74 -11.57 -11.17 6.63
C PHE A 74 -11.02 -12.28 7.53
N GLY A 75 -9.69 -12.36 7.57
CA GLY A 75 -8.98 -13.39 8.30
C GLY A 75 -8.94 -14.77 7.63
N ARG A 76 -9.73 -15.01 6.58
CA ARG A 76 -9.70 -16.27 5.84
C ARG A 76 -8.53 -16.31 4.86
N GLU A 77 -7.90 -17.48 4.80
CA GLU A 77 -6.86 -17.77 3.83
C GLU A 77 -7.44 -18.17 2.49
N MET A 78 -6.87 -17.62 1.43
CA MET A 78 -7.30 -17.85 0.05
C MET A 78 -6.08 -18.21 -0.79
N LEU A 79 -6.19 -19.25 -1.60
CA LEU A 79 -5.14 -19.63 -2.54
C LEU A 79 -5.29 -18.79 -3.82
N MET A 80 -4.24 -18.01 -4.14
CA MET A 80 -4.12 -17.32 -5.41
C MET A 80 -3.15 -18.06 -6.32
N VAL A 81 -3.62 -18.44 -7.51
CA VAL A 81 -2.77 -19.04 -8.56
C VAL A 81 -2.76 -18.13 -9.77
N THR A 82 -1.59 -17.60 -10.11
CA THR A 82 -1.41 -16.74 -11.28
C THR A 82 -0.90 -17.57 -12.46
N ARG A 83 -1.55 -17.41 -13.60
CA ARG A 83 -1.17 -18.06 -14.86
C ARG A 83 -1.10 -17.05 -15.98
N ILE A 84 -0.22 -17.33 -16.96
CA ILE A 84 -0.17 -16.55 -18.19
C ILE A 84 -1.43 -16.83 -19.00
N ALA A 85 -2.22 -15.83 -19.29
CA ALA A 85 -3.43 -15.98 -20.10
C ALA A 85 -3.11 -16.20 -21.57
N LYS A 86 -2.22 -15.36 -22.11
CA LYS A 86 -1.78 -15.40 -23.51
C LYS A 86 -0.33 -14.94 -23.61
N THR A 87 0.39 -15.48 -24.59
CA THR A 87 1.73 -15.03 -24.99
C THR A 87 1.67 -14.40 -26.38
N ALA A 88 2.62 -13.52 -26.68
CA ALA A 88 2.80 -13.06 -28.05
C ALA A 88 3.33 -14.19 -28.95
N SER A 89 3.12 -14.07 -30.26
CA SER A 89 3.59 -15.06 -31.21
C SER A 89 5.11 -15.25 -31.09
N GLY A 90 5.55 -16.50 -31.03
CA GLY A 90 6.97 -16.85 -30.88
C GLY A 90 7.50 -16.86 -29.45
N LEU A 91 6.71 -16.49 -28.43
CA LEU A 91 7.14 -16.45 -27.01
C LEU A 91 6.62 -17.63 -26.15
N GLY A 92 6.25 -18.73 -26.80
CA GLY A 92 5.74 -19.93 -26.10
C GLY A 92 4.21 -19.97 -26.02
N PHE A 93 3.70 -20.71 -25.05
CA PHE A 93 2.27 -20.98 -24.89
C PHE A 93 1.71 -20.34 -23.63
N GLY A 94 0.42 -19.94 -23.67
CA GLY A 94 -0.32 -19.54 -22.49
C GLY A 94 -0.56 -20.71 -21.51
N GLY A 95 -1.15 -20.42 -20.35
CA GLY A 95 -1.49 -21.41 -19.33
C GLY A 95 -0.37 -21.68 -18.31
N GLY A 96 0.87 -21.26 -18.58
CA GLY A 96 2.00 -21.44 -17.69
C GLY A 96 1.75 -20.81 -16.30
N LYS A 97 1.97 -21.59 -15.25
CA LYS A 97 1.85 -21.12 -13.86
C LYS A 97 3.03 -20.22 -13.53
N GLN A 98 2.74 -19.01 -13.02
CA GLN A 98 3.75 -18.03 -12.63
C GLN A 98 3.97 -18.00 -11.13
N ASN A 99 2.87 -17.90 -10.38
CA ASN A 99 2.96 -17.76 -8.93
C ASN A 99 1.80 -18.48 -8.25
N THR A 100 2.08 -18.93 -7.02
CA THR A 100 1.08 -19.45 -6.09
C THR A 100 1.35 -18.88 -4.73
N GLN A 101 0.37 -18.18 -4.16
CA GLN A 101 0.48 -17.54 -2.86
C GLN A 101 -0.79 -17.80 -2.05
N VAL A 102 -0.63 -17.92 -0.75
CA VAL A 102 -1.76 -17.84 0.18
C VAL A 102 -1.92 -16.39 0.60
N LEU A 103 -3.12 -15.88 0.45
CA LEU A 103 -3.44 -14.49 0.74
C LEU A 103 -4.51 -14.41 1.82
N ARG A 104 -4.52 -13.28 2.55
CA ARG A 104 -5.52 -12.98 3.57
C ARG A 104 -5.92 -11.52 3.50
N TRP A 105 -7.24 -11.26 3.54
CA TRP A 105 -7.77 -9.92 3.71
C TRP A 105 -7.78 -9.54 5.19
N GLN A 106 -7.31 -8.34 5.50
CA GLN A 106 -7.37 -7.76 6.85
C GLN A 106 -7.92 -6.34 6.78
N LYS A 107 -8.98 -6.08 7.53
CA LYS A 107 -9.47 -4.70 7.73
C LYS A 107 -8.68 -4.06 8.87
N LYS A 108 -8.14 -2.87 8.62
CA LYS A 108 -7.43 -2.06 9.60
C LYS A 108 -7.79 -0.59 9.41
N ASP A 109 -8.46 -0.02 10.39
CA ASP A 109 -8.98 1.35 10.32
C ASP A 109 -9.82 1.57 9.05
N ASN A 110 -9.50 2.58 8.24
CA ASN A 110 -10.17 2.87 6.97
C ASN A 110 -9.45 2.25 5.76
N LYS A 111 -8.84 1.07 5.94
CA LYS A 111 -8.11 0.36 4.89
C LYS A 111 -8.37 -1.13 4.93
N ILE A 112 -8.29 -1.74 3.77
CA ILE A 112 -8.24 -3.19 3.60
C ILE A 112 -6.84 -3.55 3.11
N LEU A 113 -6.18 -4.40 3.85
CA LEU A 113 -4.84 -4.90 3.56
C LEU A 113 -4.96 -6.29 2.95
N LEU A 114 -4.25 -6.52 1.86
CA LEU A 114 -4.03 -7.85 1.30
C LEU A 114 -2.66 -8.32 1.76
N ARG A 115 -2.62 -9.37 2.56
CA ARG A 115 -1.40 -9.94 3.12
C ARG A 115 -1.04 -11.25 2.47
N VAL A 116 0.25 -11.53 2.41
CA VAL A 116 0.77 -12.85 2.02
C VAL A 116 0.97 -13.67 3.30
N VAL A 117 0.37 -14.85 3.33
CA VAL A 117 0.50 -15.81 4.44
C VAL A 117 1.55 -16.83 4.08
N SER A 118 2.46 -17.12 5.00
CA SER A 118 3.47 -18.16 4.87
C SER A 118 3.38 -19.12 6.04
N HIS A 119 3.36 -20.40 5.72
CA HIS A 119 3.38 -21.49 6.70
C HIS A 119 4.74 -22.21 6.75
N ASN A 120 5.80 -21.59 6.20
CA ASN A 120 7.13 -22.19 6.14
C ASN A 120 7.79 -22.31 7.53
N VAL A 121 7.49 -21.37 8.42
CA VAL A 121 8.01 -21.36 9.79
C VAL A 121 6.84 -21.18 10.74
N VAL A 122 6.49 -22.22 11.44
CA VAL A 122 5.38 -22.23 12.40
C VAL A 122 5.82 -22.94 13.69
N ALA A 123 5.24 -22.54 14.81
CA ALA A 123 5.42 -23.18 16.09
C ALA A 123 4.06 -23.37 16.77
N SER A 124 3.95 -24.38 17.62
CA SER A 124 2.75 -24.53 18.43
C SER A 124 2.67 -23.42 19.48
N ASP A 125 1.48 -22.93 19.73
CA ASP A 125 1.20 -21.88 20.74
C ASP A 125 1.64 -22.29 22.17
N SER A 126 1.75 -23.59 22.42
CA SER A 126 2.22 -24.14 23.69
C SER A 126 3.73 -24.09 23.89
N LEU A 127 4.50 -23.77 22.85
CA LEU A 127 5.96 -23.78 22.90
C LEU A 127 6.53 -22.37 23.14
N PRO A 128 7.54 -22.23 24.02
CA PRO A 128 8.17 -20.90 24.28
C PRO A 128 8.75 -20.25 23.04
N VAL A 129 9.12 -21.03 22.01
CA VAL A 129 9.65 -20.53 20.73
C VAL A 129 8.59 -19.84 19.87
N ASN A 130 7.30 -20.04 20.16
CA ASN A 130 6.20 -19.48 19.37
C ASN A 130 6.29 -17.94 19.27
N GLU A 131 6.56 -17.27 20.37
CA GLU A 131 6.71 -15.80 20.39
C GLU A 131 7.85 -15.34 19.47
N ALA A 132 8.98 -16.01 19.47
CA ALA A 132 10.10 -15.69 18.57
C ALA A 132 9.74 -15.91 17.11
N VAL A 133 8.98 -16.97 16.80
CA VAL A 133 8.46 -17.24 15.45
C VAL A 133 7.50 -16.15 15.00
N LEU A 134 6.54 -15.75 15.82
CA LEU A 134 5.58 -14.68 15.50
C LEU A 134 6.26 -13.32 15.27
N ASN A 135 7.29 -13.01 16.07
CA ASN A 135 8.03 -11.75 15.95
C ASN A 135 8.97 -11.72 14.73
N SER A 136 9.44 -12.84 14.24
CA SER A 136 10.35 -12.95 13.10
C SER A 136 9.66 -13.21 11.77
N ASN A 137 8.41 -13.70 11.77
CA ASN A 137 7.66 -14.10 10.58
C ASN A 137 6.33 -13.36 10.45
N PHE A 138 6.39 -12.03 10.38
CA PHE A 138 5.17 -11.25 10.11
C PHE A 138 4.71 -11.41 8.65
N GLU A 139 3.40 -11.37 8.46
CA GLU A 139 2.79 -11.44 7.13
C GLU A 139 3.02 -10.11 6.36
N PRO A 140 3.77 -10.11 5.25
CA PRO A 140 3.99 -8.91 4.48
C PRO A 140 2.69 -8.39 3.86
N ILE A 141 2.57 -7.07 3.76
CA ILE A 141 1.46 -6.40 3.09
C ILE A 141 1.77 -6.37 1.59
N LEU A 142 0.97 -7.06 0.79
CA LEU A 142 1.07 -7.04 -0.67
C LEU A 142 0.47 -5.75 -1.23
N TYR A 143 -0.75 -5.40 -0.78
CA TYR A 143 -1.44 -4.17 -1.16
C TYR A 143 -2.21 -3.58 0.02
N SER A 144 -2.39 -2.25 -0.02
CA SER A 144 -3.21 -1.50 0.93
C SER A 144 -4.22 -0.68 0.15
N PHE A 145 -5.48 -0.99 0.32
CA PHE A 145 -6.59 -0.33 -0.34
C PHE A 145 -7.31 0.57 0.64
N LYS A 146 -7.72 1.75 0.18
CA LYS A 146 -8.59 2.63 0.95
C LYS A 146 -10.04 2.18 0.76
N ILE A 147 -10.79 2.14 1.83
CA ILE A 147 -12.24 1.89 1.77
C ILE A 147 -12.91 3.13 1.16
N GLU A 148 -13.68 2.95 0.11
CA GLU A 148 -14.36 4.03 -0.61
C GLU A 148 -15.81 4.23 -0.15
N GLY A 149 -16.45 3.23 0.44
CA GLY A 149 -17.84 3.24 0.90
C GLY A 149 -17.99 3.21 2.42
N GLU A 150 -19.05 3.79 2.94
CA GLU A 150 -19.30 3.95 4.39
C GLU A 150 -19.80 2.67 5.05
N GLU A 151 -20.67 1.92 4.38
CA GLU A 151 -21.35 0.74 4.94
C GLU A 151 -20.86 -0.61 4.37
N VAL A 152 -20.10 -0.56 3.28
CA VAL A 152 -19.69 -1.75 2.54
C VAL A 152 -18.17 -1.68 2.29
N ASN A 153 -17.50 -2.81 2.44
CA ASN A 153 -16.06 -2.89 2.22
C ASN A 153 -15.73 -2.86 0.71
N ILE A 154 -15.88 -1.71 0.09
CA ILE A 154 -15.55 -1.45 -1.32
C ILE A 154 -14.16 -0.84 -1.42
N ILE A 155 -13.30 -1.45 -2.23
CA ILE A 155 -11.93 -1.00 -2.50
C ILE A 155 -11.69 -0.86 -4.00
#